data_f65e7d8cdc8ec9b96b1ab313c6867890
#
_entry.id   f65e7d8cdc8ec9b96b1ab313c6867890
#
_cell.length_a   1.000
_cell.length_b   1.000
_cell.length_c   1.000
_cell.angle_alpha   90.00
_cell.angle_beta   90.00
_cell.angle_gamma   90.00
#
_symmetry.space_group_name_H-M   'P 1'
#
loop_
_entity.id
_entity.type
_entity.pdbx_description
1 polymer ?
#
loop_
_entity_poly.entity_id
_entity_poly.type
_entity_poly.pdbx_seq_one_letter_code
_entity_poly.pdbx_strand_id
1 'polypeptide(L)'
;FHTYFVGECGVLVHNDCKSVEGGVGYDTFDDAKKALGSPGEDKAWHHIVEQNQIKKSGLSSQDIHNTKNLVSIDSGYSGSVHSKISGYYSSKQSFTNGQTVRSWLAGQDFDTQFEFGKKVLEQYGTLTPTKTGWIFNQFV
;
A
#
# COMPACT_ATOMS: atom_id res chain seq x y z
N PHE A 1 20.99 -9.12 -1.37
CA PHE A 1 20.72 -8.86 -1.03
C PHE A 1 20.57 -8.88 -1.07
N HIS A 2 20.51 -9.34 -1.11
CA HIS A 2 20.28 -9.24 -0.71
C HIS A 2 20.13 -9.65 -0.50
N THR A 3 20.12 -10.25 -0.54
CA THR A 3 20.01 -10.47 -0.06
C THR A 3 19.87 -10.90 0.23
N TYR A 4 19.76 -11.57 0.56
CA TYR A 4 19.54 -11.77 1.15
C TYR A 4 19.40 -12.23 1.47
N PHE A 5 19.21 -12.72 1.70
CA PHE A 5 18.95 -12.92 2.30
C PHE A 5 18.67 -13.27 2.57
N VAL A 6 18.65 -13.79 2.65
CA VAL A 6 18.26 -13.93 3.13
C VAL A 6 17.82 -13.86 3.69
N GLY A 7 17.12 -14.01 4.02
CA GLY A 7 16.63 -13.84 4.65
C GLY A 7 15.82 -13.84 4.66
N GLU A 8 15.12 -14.08 4.92
CA GLU A 8 14.47 -13.95 4.68
C GLU A 8 13.70 -13.99 4.02
N CYS A 9 13.53 -13.59 4.15
CA CYS A 9 12.60 -14.20 3.24
C CYS A 9 13.26 -15.33 2.73
N GLY A 10 13.76 -15.00 2.97
CA GLY A 10 14.25 -15.61 3.00
C GLY A 10 14.68 -16.45 2.50
N VAL A 11 14.97 -17.01 2.50
CA VAL A 11 15.43 -17.56 2.09
C VAL A 11 15.43 -17.90 1.13
N LEU A 12 15.39 -18.27 0.69
CA LEU A 12 15.30 -18.39 -0.19
C LEU A 12 14.60 -18.25 -0.97
N VAL A 13 14.19 -18.17 -1.28
CA VAL A 13 13.61 -17.94 -2.10
C VAL A 13 12.81 -17.14 -2.48
N HIS A 14 12.34 -16.72 -2.45
CA HIS A 14 11.50 -15.97 -2.92
C HIS A 14 11.66 -14.64 -2.82
N ASN A 15 11.95 -14.05 -3.05
CA ASN A 15 12.22 -12.92 -3.07
C ASN A 15 11.67 -11.68 -3.18
N ASP A 16 10.89 -11.49 -3.30
CA ASP A 16 9.90 -10.48 -3.41
C ASP A 16 9.52 -9.90 -2.14
N CYS A 17 9.80 -10.52 -1.08
CA CYS A 17 9.45 -10.05 0.24
C CYS A 17 10.23 -8.82 0.69
N LYS A 18 11.09 -8.28 -0.15
CA LYS A 18 11.88 -7.11 0.22
C LYS A 18 11.04 -5.86 0.47
N SER A 19 10.04 -5.61 -0.36
CA SER A 19 9.22 -4.41 -0.19
C SER A 19 8.33 -4.48 1.04
N VAL A 20 8.09 -5.69 1.55
CA VAL A 20 7.28 -5.90 2.76
C VAL A 20 8.10 -6.47 3.91
N GLU A 21 9.41 -6.32 3.82
CA GLU A 21 10.32 -6.78 4.87
C GLU A 21 9.99 -6.09 6.19
N GLY A 22 9.95 -6.86 7.26
CA GLY A 22 9.59 -6.34 8.57
C GLY A 22 8.09 -6.35 8.84
N GLY A 23 7.26 -6.63 7.85
CA GLY A 23 5.82 -6.70 7.99
C GLY A 23 5.30 -8.11 8.11
N VAL A 24 4.00 -8.22 8.34
CA VAL A 24 3.29 -9.50 8.41
C VAL A 24 2.21 -9.51 7.34
N GLY A 25 2.19 -10.56 6.52
CA GLY A 25 1.22 -10.72 5.44
C GLY A 25 0.06 -11.59 5.85
N TYR A 26 -1.12 -11.27 5.34
CA TYR A 26 -2.35 -12.00 5.61
C TYR A 26 -3.01 -12.37 4.29
N ASP A 27 -3.82 -13.44 4.31
CA ASP A 27 -4.51 -13.90 3.11
C ASP A 27 -5.66 -13.00 2.70
N THR A 28 -6.29 -12.33 3.68
CA THR A 28 -7.45 -11.47 3.42
C THR A 28 -7.29 -10.14 4.14
N PHE A 29 -8.02 -9.15 3.65
CA PHE A 29 -8.07 -7.84 4.31
C PHE A 29 -8.68 -7.96 5.70
N ASP A 30 -9.72 -8.79 5.85
CA ASP A 30 -10.36 -8.98 7.16
C ASP A 30 -9.38 -9.52 8.20
N ASP A 31 -8.56 -10.48 7.82
CA ASP A 31 -7.55 -11.03 8.73
C ASP A 31 -6.52 -9.96 9.12
N ALA A 32 -6.08 -9.16 8.16
CA ALA A 32 -5.15 -8.08 8.44
C ALA A 32 -5.77 -7.05 9.39
N LYS A 33 -7.03 -6.68 9.16
CA LYS A 33 -7.72 -5.71 10.02
C LYS A 33 -7.89 -6.24 11.44
N LYS A 34 -8.16 -7.52 11.60
CA LYS A 34 -8.28 -8.13 12.93
C LYS A 34 -6.96 -8.04 13.69
N ALA A 35 -5.85 -8.27 12.99
CA ALA A 35 -4.54 -8.21 13.61
C ALA A 35 -4.12 -6.78 13.95
N LEU A 36 -4.45 -5.82 13.08
CA LEU A 36 -4.07 -4.42 13.28
C LEU A 36 -4.98 -3.69 14.26
N GLY A 37 -6.24 -4.10 14.35
CA GLY A 37 -7.21 -3.44 15.19
C GLY A 37 -7.85 -2.23 14.51
N SER A 38 -8.41 -1.33 15.30
CA SER A 38 -9.09 -0.14 14.79
C SER A 38 -8.10 0.83 14.16
N PRO A 39 -8.43 1.42 13.01
CA PRO A 39 -7.58 2.47 12.42
C PRO A 39 -7.70 3.82 13.15
N GLY A 40 -8.74 3.98 13.98
CA GLY A 40 -9.03 5.22 14.67
C GLY A 40 -10.30 5.86 14.16
N GLU A 41 -10.78 6.87 14.89
CA GLU A 41 -12.02 7.56 14.54
C GLU A 41 -11.82 8.35 13.25
N ASP A 42 -12.79 8.25 12.33
CA ASP A 42 -12.77 8.91 11.02
C ASP A 42 -11.54 8.53 10.20
N LYS A 43 -11.04 7.30 10.37
CA LYS A 43 -9.90 6.78 9.65
C LYS A 43 -10.22 5.41 9.07
N ALA A 44 -9.41 5.01 8.10
CA ALA A 44 -9.52 3.67 7.48
C ALA A 44 -8.13 3.14 7.20
N TRP A 45 -8.04 1.82 7.14
CA TRP A 45 -6.81 1.16 6.69
C TRP A 45 -6.73 1.29 5.18
N HIS A 46 -5.71 1.99 4.72
CA HIS A 46 -5.47 2.27 3.31
C HIS A 46 -4.38 1.34 2.80
N HIS A 47 -4.62 0.72 1.64
CA HIS A 47 -3.61 -0.06 0.94
C HIS A 47 -2.74 0.88 0.10
N ILE A 48 -1.43 0.89 0.36
CA ILE A 48 -0.50 1.72 -0.41
C ILE A 48 -0.46 1.24 -1.86
N VAL A 49 -0.35 -0.08 -2.07
CA VAL A 49 -0.63 -0.71 -3.37
C VAL A 49 -2.08 -1.17 -3.31
N GLU A 50 -2.90 -0.70 -4.23
CA GLU A 50 -4.35 -0.92 -4.15
C GLU A 50 -4.73 -2.39 -4.17
N GLN A 51 -5.78 -2.70 -3.42
CA GLN A 51 -6.24 -4.09 -3.27
C GLN A 51 -6.61 -4.73 -4.60
N ASN A 52 -7.21 -3.96 -5.52
CA ASN A 52 -7.62 -4.52 -6.81
C ASN A 52 -6.44 -4.91 -7.70
N GLN A 53 -5.22 -4.54 -7.34
CA GLN A 53 -4.03 -4.95 -8.09
C GLN A 53 -3.70 -6.44 -7.90
N ILE A 54 -4.33 -7.11 -6.94
CA ILE A 54 -4.25 -8.57 -6.87
C ILE A 54 -4.75 -9.14 -8.21
N LYS A 55 -5.89 -8.68 -8.68
CA LYS A 55 -6.46 -9.16 -9.96
C LYS A 55 -5.80 -8.50 -11.16
N LYS A 56 -5.60 -7.17 -11.11
CA LYS A 56 -5.11 -6.42 -12.27
C LYS A 56 -3.65 -6.73 -12.59
N SER A 57 -2.84 -6.97 -11.57
CA SER A 57 -1.40 -7.14 -11.73
C SER A 57 -0.89 -8.51 -11.32
N GLY A 58 -1.77 -9.38 -10.81
CA GLY A 58 -1.37 -10.72 -10.37
C GLY A 58 -0.50 -10.71 -9.13
N LEU A 59 -0.60 -9.68 -8.30
CA LEU A 59 0.20 -9.57 -7.08
C LEU A 59 -0.39 -10.49 -6.00
N SER A 60 0.45 -10.92 -5.06
CA SER A 60 0.01 -11.86 -4.03
C SER A 60 -0.87 -11.18 -2.99
N SER A 61 -1.85 -11.93 -2.48
CA SER A 61 -2.71 -11.45 -1.40
C SER A 61 -1.89 -11.07 -0.16
N GLN A 62 -0.85 -11.85 0.13
CA GLN A 62 -0.05 -11.60 1.33
C GLN A 62 0.83 -10.35 1.21
N ASP A 63 1.24 -9.98 0.02
CA ASP A 63 1.94 -8.71 -0.18
C ASP A 63 0.97 -7.54 -0.07
N ILE A 64 -0.23 -7.69 -0.62
CA ILE A 64 -1.24 -6.63 -0.60
C ILE A 64 -1.78 -6.43 0.81
N HIS A 65 -2.10 -7.52 1.52
CA HIS A 65 -2.63 -7.46 2.90
C HIS A 65 -1.52 -7.57 3.93
N ASN A 66 -0.42 -6.88 3.67
CA ASN A 66 0.73 -6.85 4.56
C ASN A 66 0.69 -5.59 5.41
N THR A 67 1.14 -5.69 6.65
CA THR A 67 1.15 -4.54 7.57
C THR A 67 2.00 -3.39 7.02
N LYS A 68 3.01 -3.67 6.20
CA LYS A 68 3.81 -2.63 5.55
C LYS A 68 3.10 -2.00 4.35
N ASN A 69 2.01 -2.59 3.88
CA ASN A 69 1.21 -2.03 2.79
C ASN A 69 -0.07 -1.36 3.30
N LEU A 70 -0.28 -1.35 4.61
CA LEU A 70 -1.49 -0.81 5.23
C LEU A 70 -1.13 0.34 6.15
N VAL A 71 -1.84 1.45 6.00
CA VAL A 71 -1.62 2.62 6.84
C VAL A 71 -2.97 3.25 7.17
N SER A 72 -3.13 3.69 8.41
CA SER A 72 -4.35 4.38 8.83
C SER A 72 -4.32 5.82 8.34
N ILE A 73 -5.32 6.20 7.56
CA ILE A 73 -5.45 7.57 7.04
C ILE A 73 -6.87 8.07 7.23
N ASP A 74 -7.00 9.38 7.16
CA ASP A 74 -8.25 10.11 7.25
C ASP A 74 -9.26 9.62 6.20
N SER A 75 -10.49 9.34 6.62
CA SER A 75 -11.50 8.73 5.77
C SER A 75 -12.90 9.01 6.32
N GLY A 76 -13.92 8.69 5.52
CA GLY A 76 -15.31 8.69 5.98
C GLY A 76 -16.05 9.98 5.72
N TYR A 77 -15.44 10.97 5.09
CA TYR A 77 -16.11 12.22 4.73
C TYR A 77 -15.58 12.78 3.42
N SER A 78 -16.35 13.63 2.78
CA SER A 78 -15.97 14.26 1.52
C SER A 78 -14.75 15.14 1.73
N GLY A 79 -13.74 14.98 0.86
CA GLY A 79 -12.49 15.72 0.98
C GLY A 79 -11.48 15.11 1.92
N SER A 80 -11.75 13.92 2.47
CA SER A 80 -10.76 13.19 3.28
C SER A 80 -9.57 12.79 2.43
N VAL A 81 -8.45 12.51 3.06
CA VAL A 81 -7.24 12.06 2.35
C VAL A 81 -7.54 10.79 1.56
N HIS A 82 -8.27 9.86 2.17
CA HIS A 82 -8.64 8.61 1.48
C HIS A 82 -9.45 8.88 0.21
N SER A 83 -10.43 9.79 0.27
CA SER A 83 -11.24 10.09 -0.89
C SER A 83 -10.44 10.81 -1.98
N LYS A 84 -9.52 11.70 -1.60
CA LYS A 84 -8.65 12.40 -2.55
C LYS A 84 -7.73 11.42 -3.28
N ILE A 85 -7.14 10.49 -2.55
CA ILE A 85 -6.26 9.48 -3.14
C ILE A 85 -7.05 8.56 -4.07
N SER A 86 -8.22 8.10 -3.63
CA SER A 86 -9.08 7.25 -4.45
C SER A 86 -9.47 7.97 -5.75
N GLY A 87 -9.81 9.24 -5.65
CA GLY A 87 -10.14 10.06 -6.84
C GLY A 87 -8.94 10.20 -7.78
N TYR A 88 -7.75 10.38 -7.22
CA TYR A 88 -6.53 10.49 -8.02
C TYR A 88 -6.29 9.19 -8.81
N TYR A 89 -6.40 8.03 -8.16
CA TYR A 89 -6.21 6.75 -8.84
C TYR A 89 -7.26 6.49 -9.92
N SER A 90 -8.43 7.09 -9.78
CA SER A 90 -9.51 6.98 -10.79
C SER A 90 -9.40 8.03 -11.88
N SER A 91 -8.47 8.97 -11.77
CA SER A 91 -8.31 10.06 -12.73
C SER A 91 -7.32 9.69 -13.83
N LYS A 92 -7.38 10.44 -14.93
CA LYS A 92 -6.40 10.36 -16.01
C LYS A 92 -5.42 11.53 -15.84
N GLN A 93 -4.15 11.23 -15.97
CA GLN A 93 -3.10 12.22 -15.83
C GLN A 93 -2.32 12.33 -17.14
N SER A 94 -1.50 13.38 -17.27
CA SER A 94 -0.72 13.60 -18.48
C SER A 94 0.22 12.44 -18.79
N PHE A 95 0.68 11.73 -17.77
CA PHE A 95 1.64 10.63 -17.95
C PHE A 95 0.98 9.26 -18.12
N THR A 96 -0.35 9.15 -18.04
CA THR A 96 -1.03 7.85 -18.04
C THR A 96 -1.54 7.42 -19.42
N ASN A 97 -1.23 8.15 -20.48
CA ASN A 97 -1.58 7.76 -21.86
C ASN A 97 -3.06 7.49 -22.04
N GLY A 98 -3.94 8.31 -21.45
CA GLY A 98 -5.37 8.17 -21.59
C GLY A 98 -6.02 7.16 -20.68
N GLN A 99 -5.23 6.48 -19.85
CA GLN A 99 -5.73 5.53 -18.88
C GLN A 99 -5.90 6.19 -17.53
N THR A 100 -6.70 5.58 -16.63
CA THR A 100 -6.68 5.99 -15.24
C THR A 100 -5.32 5.64 -14.64
N VAL A 101 -4.94 6.34 -13.58
CA VAL A 101 -3.70 6.04 -12.86
C VAL A 101 -3.67 4.57 -12.46
N ARG A 102 -4.80 4.08 -11.95
CA ARG A 102 -4.94 2.68 -11.52
C ARG A 102 -4.65 1.71 -12.66
N SER A 103 -5.22 1.95 -13.83
CA SER A 103 -5.01 1.10 -15.00
C SER A 103 -3.59 1.20 -15.54
N TRP A 104 -3.03 2.40 -15.49
CA TRP A 104 -1.65 2.64 -15.95
C TRP A 104 -0.65 1.88 -15.07
N LEU A 105 -0.92 1.76 -13.77
CA LEU A 105 -0.07 1.00 -12.85
C LEU A 105 -0.21 -0.51 -13.02
N ALA A 106 -1.30 -0.98 -13.60
CA ALA A 106 -1.56 -2.41 -13.74
C ALA A 106 -0.44 -3.09 -14.54
N GLY A 107 0.02 -4.23 -14.06
CA GLY A 107 1.12 -4.96 -14.68
C GLY A 107 2.49 -4.59 -14.14
N GLN A 108 2.61 -3.53 -13.38
CA GLN A 108 3.87 -3.19 -12.72
C GLN A 108 4.10 -4.09 -11.51
N ASP A 109 5.34 -4.26 -11.10
CA ASP A 109 5.63 -5.06 -9.92
C ASP A 109 5.21 -4.34 -8.63
N PHE A 110 5.21 -5.08 -7.53
CA PHE A 110 4.79 -4.54 -6.24
C PHE A 110 5.65 -3.34 -5.83
N ASP A 111 6.95 -3.45 -5.95
CA ASP A 111 7.87 -2.38 -5.51
C ASP A 111 7.62 -1.08 -6.25
N THR A 112 7.41 -1.15 -7.56
CA THR A 112 7.11 0.03 -8.37
C THR A 112 5.81 0.69 -7.93
N GLN A 113 4.78 -0.11 -7.73
CA GLN A 113 3.48 0.39 -7.30
C GLN A 113 3.53 0.93 -5.87
N PHE A 114 4.33 0.30 -5.01
CA PHE A 114 4.49 0.73 -3.62
C PHE A 114 5.17 2.09 -3.55
N GLU A 115 6.26 2.29 -4.29
CA GLU A 115 6.95 3.59 -4.31
C GLU A 115 6.05 4.68 -4.86
N PHE A 116 5.26 4.36 -5.89
CA PHE A 116 4.29 5.31 -6.43
C PHE A 116 3.27 5.70 -5.36
N GLY A 117 2.69 4.72 -4.68
CA GLY A 117 1.67 4.97 -3.66
C GLY A 117 2.21 5.72 -2.46
N LYS A 118 3.46 5.46 -2.08
CA LYS A 118 4.13 6.20 -1.03
C LYS A 118 4.23 7.68 -1.38
N LYS A 119 4.63 7.99 -2.60
CA LYS A 119 4.76 9.38 -3.06
C LYS A 119 3.40 10.08 -3.09
N VAL A 120 2.36 9.35 -3.46
CA VAL A 120 1.00 9.91 -3.43
C VAL A 120 0.62 10.32 -2.01
N LEU A 121 0.85 9.43 -1.04
CA LEU A 121 0.58 9.72 0.38
C LEU A 121 1.41 10.90 0.89
N GLU A 122 2.64 10.99 0.45
CA GLU A 122 3.57 12.03 0.92
C GLU A 122 3.15 13.44 0.48
N GLN A 123 2.22 13.54 -0.45
CA GLN A 123 1.64 14.83 -0.81
C GLN A 123 0.66 15.34 0.26
N TYR A 124 0.17 14.47 1.12
CA TYR A 124 -0.85 14.80 2.12
C TYR A 124 -0.35 14.72 3.56
N GLY A 125 0.85 14.18 3.77
CA GLY A 125 1.39 14.03 5.11
C GLY A 125 2.76 13.39 5.10
N THR A 126 3.22 12.97 6.26
CA THR A 126 4.49 12.26 6.41
C THR A 126 4.25 10.82 6.79
N LEU A 127 5.05 9.92 6.23
CA LEU A 127 5.05 8.50 6.57
C LEU A 127 6.28 8.20 7.41
N THR A 128 6.06 7.71 8.62
CA THR A 128 7.15 7.30 9.50
C THR A 128 7.10 5.79 9.65
N PRO A 129 8.18 5.08 9.32
CA PRO A 129 8.18 3.63 9.46
C PRO A 129 8.18 3.22 10.92
N THR A 130 7.48 2.13 11.22
CA THR A 130 7.52 1.47 12.51
C THR A 130 8.12 0.09 12.30
N LYS A 131 8.17 -0.72 13.35
CA LYS A 131 8.74 -2.06 13.24
C LYS A 131 8.03 -2.91 12.17
N THR A 132 6.70 -2.83 12.11
CA THR A 132 5.90 -3.68 11.22
C THR A 132 4.97 -2.91 10.28
N GLY A 133 4.98 -1.59 10.34
CA GLY A 133 4.04 -0.80 9.54
C GLY A 133 4.47 0.64 9.39
N TRP A 134 3.49 1.54 9.40
CA TRP A 134 3.69 2.97 9.17
C TRP A 134 2.78 3.80 10.08
N ILE A 135 3.25 4.99 10.42
CA ILE A 135 2.42 6.02 11.02
C ILE A 135 2.32 7.16 10.00
N PHE A 136 1.10 7.59 9.71
CA PHE A 136 0.85 8.70 8.80
C PHE A 136 0.41 9.92 9.60
N ASN A 137 1.13 11.03 9.42
CA ASN A 137 0.79 12.30 10.03
C ASN A 137 0.40 13.28 8.92
N GLN A 138 -0.89 13.59 8.86
CA GLN A 138 -1.45 14.46 7.84
C GLN A 138 -0.97 15.90 8.03
N PHE A 139 -0.68 16.59 6.93
CA PHE A 139 -0.39 18.02 6.96
C PHE A 139 -1.64 18.80 7.37
N VAL A 140 -1.46 19.84 8.12
CA VAL A 140 -2.56 20.72 8.53
C VAL A 140 -2.75 21.85 7.55
#